data_5e4c11bc7b58dd8a45b7d3fda65b9239
#
_entry.id   5e4c11bc7b58dd8a45b7d3fda65b9239
#
_cell.length_a   1.000
_cell.length_b   1.000
_cell.length_c   1.000
_cell.angle_alpha   90.00
_cell.angle_beta   90.00
_cell.angle_gamma   90.00
#
_symmetry.space_group_name_H-M   'P 1'
#
loop_
_entity.id
_entity.type
_entity.pdbx_description
1 polymer ?
#
loop_
_entity_poly.entity_id
_entity_poly.type
_entity_poly.pdbx_seq_one_letter_code
_entity_poly.pdbx_strand_id
1 'polypeptide(L)'
;MTSYTGPIDGLPPQTALHTGRAVFTEAYAVLPRGVMRDIVTSFLPGWSDTRAWIIARPLSGFAETFSHYILEIAPGGGSDTPEPETGAQGVLFVTGGHVTLTLGATAHDLAAGGYAYLPPGSDWRLHATGDTPATLHWIRKLYEPAPGIARPEAFVTSDAETPLSPMPGTEGRWATTRFVDPADLRHDMHVNIVTFEPGATIPFEETHVMEHGLYVLEGKAVYRLNRDWVEVEAGDYMWLRAFCPQACYAAGPGRFRYLLYKDINRHANLRGPGAFGRASGAAG
;
A
#
# COMPACT_ATOMS: atom_id res chain seq x y z
N MET A 1 -3.17 -0.37 21.72
CA MET A 1 -2.62 0.35 20.55
C MET A 1 -2.04 -0.70 19.62
N THR A 2 -2.51 -0.76 18.38
CA THR A 2 -1.96 -1.71 17.38
C THR A 2 -0.58 -1.22 16.98
N SER A 3 0.44 -2.09 17.06
CA SER A 3 1.80 -1.79 16.62
C SER A 3 2.03 -2.45 15.26
N TYR A 4 2.53 -1.67 14.31
CA TYR A 4 2.87 -2.16 12.98
C TYR A 4 4.39 -2.30 12.83
N THR A 5 4.79 -3.26 12.01
CA THR A 5 6.20 -3.53 11.77
C THR A 5 6.68 -2.75 10.55
N GLY A 6 7.81 -2.07 10.69
CA GLY A 6 8.49 -1.33 9.61
C GLY A 6 9.85 -1.91 9.23
N PRO A 7 10.57 -1.28 8.30
CA PRO A 7 11.94 -1.64 7.96
C PRO A 7 12.89 -1.61 9.17
N ILE A 8 14.01 -2.28 9.06
CA ILE A 8 15.01 -2.38 10.12
C ILE A 8 16.10 -1.34 9.87
N ASP A 9 16.39 -0.52 10.90
CA ASP A 9 17.46 0.47 10.82
C ASP A 9 18.86 -0.13 10.75
N GLY A 10 19.75 0.58 10.09
CA GLY A 10 21.18 0.35 10.05
C GLY A 10 21.62 -0.92 9.35
N LEU A 11 22.93 -1.17 9.42
CA LEU A 11 23.55 -2.34 8.82
C LEU A 11 23.24 -3.59 9.65
N PRO A 12 22.88 -4.71 8.99
CA PRO A 12 22.69 -5.96 9.70
C PRO A 12 24.02 -6.52 10.24
N PRO A 13 23.98 -7.33 11.31
CA PRO A 13 25.13 -8.19 11.63
C PRO A 13 25.49 -9.04 10.42
N GLN A 14 26.79 -9.28 10.24
CA GLN A 14 27.28 -10.05 9.07
C GLN A 14 26.60 -11.43 8.92
N THR A 15 26.24 -12.03 10.03
CA THR A 15 25.51 -13.31 10.09
C THR A 15 24.03 -13.22 9.66
N ALA A 16 23.48 -12.00 9.58
CA ALA A 16 22.08 -11.77 9.21
C ALA A 16 21.91 -11.21 7.78
N LEU A 17 22.97 -11.15 7.00
CA LEU A 17 22.95 -10.60 5.64
C LEU A 17 22.14 -11.44 4.65
N HIS A 18 21.91 -12.72 4.96
CA HIS A 18 21.29 -13.64 4.02
C HIS A 18 19.90 -14.06 4.49
N THR A 19 18.90 -13.95 3.61
CA THR A 19 17.58 -14.50 3.82
C THR A 19 17.16 -15.32 2.61
N GLY A 20 16.89 -16.62 2.82
CA GLY A 20 16.39 -17.52 1.78
C GLY A 20 14.94 -17.27 1.36
N ARG A 21 14.24 -16.32 2.01
CA ARG A 21 12.83 -15.99 1.70
C ARG A 21 12.67 -14.91 0.63
N ALA A 22 13.76 -14.20 0.25
CA ALA A 22 13.71 -13.22 -0.83
C ALA A 22 13.52 -13.95 -2.17
N VAL A 23 12.47 -13.62 -2.90
CA VAL A 23 12.11 -14.28 -4.16
C VAL A 23 11.71 -13.24 -5.19
N PHE A 24 12.19 -13.42 -6.43
CA PHE A 24 11.76 -12.66 -7.59
C PHE A 24 11.48 -13.62 -8.74
N THR A 25 10.25 -13.61 -9.22
CA THR A 25 9.79 -14.40 -10.37
C THR A 25 9.01 -13.52 -11.33
N GLU A 26 8.61 -14.07 -12.46
CA GLU A 26 7.71 -13.37 -13.40
C GLU A 26 6.30 -13.18 -12.86
N ALA A 27 5.87 -14.01 -11.91
CA ALA A 27 4.51 -14.03 -11.39
C ALA A 27 4.35 -13.31 -10.04
N TYR A 28 5.40 -13.27 -9.23
CA TYR A 28 5.37 -12.65 -7.92
C TYR A 28 6.77 -12.29 -7.42
N ALA A 29 6.84 -11.38 -6.46
CA ALA A 29 8.05 -11.09 -5.69
C ALA A 29 7.75 -11.13 -4.20
N VAL A 30 8.76 -11.52 -3.40
CA VAL A 30 8.73 -11.43 -1.93
C VAL A 30 9.98 -10.69 -1.47
N LEU A 31 9.77 -9.58 -0.76
CA LEU A 31 10.81 -8.79 -0.11
C LEU A 31 10.67 -8.96 1.39
N PRO A 32 11.42 -9.85 2.03
CA PRO A 32 11.38 -10.02 3.46
C PRO A 32 11.86 -8.76 4.19
N ARG A 33 11.29 -8.49 5.35
CA ARG A 33 11.70 -7.39 6.22
C ARG A 33 13.23 -7.32 6.40
N GLY A 34 13.89 -8.46 6.48
CA GLY A 34 15.33 -8.55 6.69
C GLY A 34 16.20 -8.00 5.57
N VAL A 35 15.66 -7.80 4.35
CA VAL A 35 16.39 -7.21 3.20
C VAL A 35 16.10 -5.73 3.01
N MET A 36 15.08 -5.18 3.66
CA MET A 36 14.79 -3.75 3.67
C MET A 36 15.60 -3.07 4.76
N ARG A 37 16.66 -2.36 4.38
CA ARG A 37 17.59 -1.68 5.30
C ARG A 37 17.66 -0.19 4.98
N ASP A 38 18.05 0.63 5.95
CA ASP A 38 18.16 2.07 5.76
C ASP A 38 19.24 2.49 4.75
N ILE A 39 20.24 1.65 4.50
CA ILE A 39 21.25 1.90 3.46
C ILE A 39 20.69 1.98 2.04
N VAL A 40 19.47 1.53 1.83
CA VAL A 40 18.74 1.59 0.54
C VAL A 40 17.60 2.59 0.56
N THR A 41 17.56 3.48 1.55
CA THR A 41 16.56 4.55 1.61
C THR A 41 16.79 5.59 0.53
N SER A 42 15.72 6.26 0.14
CA SER A 42 15.73 7.35 -0.81
C SER A 42 15.30 8.66 -0.14
N PHE A 43 15.87 9.75 -0.61
CA PHE A 43 15.39 11.09 -0.28
C PHE A 43 14.46 11.57 -1.39
N LEU A 44 13.29 12.10 -0.99
CA LEU A 44 12.29 12.59 -1.92
C LEU A 44 12.44 14.10 -2.10
N PRO A 45 12.47 14.61 -3.35
CA PRO A 45 12.46 16.05 -3.60
C PRO A 45 11.24 16.73 -2.97
N GLY A 46 11.46 17.85 -2.30
CA GLY A 46 10.38 18.59 -1.62
C GLY A 46 9.98 18.03 -0.25
N TRP A 47 10.67 17.01 0.25
CA TRP A 47 10.49 16.47 1.59
C TRP A 47 11.70 16.81 2.47
N SER A 48 11.46 17.26 3.70
CA SER A 48 12.47 17.52 4.71
C SER A 48 12.47 16.41 5.76
N ASP A 49 13.65 16.08 6.28
CA ASP A 49 13.86 15.12 7.38
C ASP A 49 13.06 13.83 7.22
N THR A 50 13.03 13.32 5.98
CA THR A 50 12.23 12.17 5.57
C THR A 50 13.08 11.17 4.80
N ARG A 51 13.00 9.91 5.20
CA ARG A 51 13.57 8.76 4.48
C ARG A 51 12.46 7.95 3.82
N ALA A 52 12.73 7.39 2.65
CA ALA A 52 11.78 6.56 1.93
C ALA A 52 12.40 5.23 1.50
N TRP A 53 11.69 4.13 1.73
CA TRP A 53 11.93 2.84 1.10
C TRP A 53 10.93 2.68 -0.02
N ILE A 54 11.43 2.71 -1.26
CA ILE A 54 10.60 2.50 -2.47
C ILE A 54 10.54 1.01 -2.72
N ILE A 55 9.51 0.35 -2.22
CA ILE A 55 9.37 -1.11 -2.25
C ILE A 55 8.67 -1.63 -3.51
N ALA A 56 7.97 -0.76 -4.23
CA ALA A 56 7.40 -1.04 -5.55
C ALA A 56 7.32 0.23 -6.38
N ARG A 57 7.59 0.13 -7.67
CA ARG A 57 7.41 1.22 -8.64
C ARG A 57 7.35 0.66 -10.06
N PRO A 58 6.69 1.33 -11.01
CA PRO A 58 6.80 1.01 -12.42
C PRO A 58 8.27 1.00 -12.88
N LEU A 59 8.59 0.21 -13.90
CA LEU A 59 9.95 0.06 -14.47
C LEU A 59 10.96 -0.67 -13.58
N SER A 60 10.54 -1.28 -12.49
CA SER A 60 11.43 -2.07 -11.62
C SER A 60 11.43 -3.57 -11.94
N GLY A 61 10.70 -3.99 -12.99
CA GLY A 61 10.52 -5.41 -13.34
C GLY A 61 9.32 -6.06 -12.66
N PHE A 62 8.71 -5.36 -11.71
CA PHE A 62 7.43 -5.66 -11.08
C PHE A 62 6.74 -4.35 -10.67
N ALA A 63 5.45 -4.40 -10.30
CA ALA A 63 4.59 -3.25 -10.06
C ALA A 63 4.42 -2.37 -11.31
N GLU A 64 3.47 -2.76 -12.17
CA GLU A 64 3.22 -2.07 -13.44
C GLU A 64 2.36 -0.82 -13.24
N THR A 65 1.41 -0.85 -12.30
CA THR A 65 0.35 0.15 -12.18
C THR A 65 0.55 1.16 -11.05
N PHE A 66 1.41 0.88 -10.07
CA PHE A 66 1.51 1.68 -8.85
C PHE A 66 2.93 1.82 -8.32
N SER A 67 3.10 2.75 -7.37
CA SER A 67 4.28 2.83 -6.50
C SER A 67 3.87 2.68 -5.05
N HIS A 68 4.71 2.01 -4.26
CA HIS A 68 4.50 1.83 -2.83
C HIS A 68 5.77 2.23 -2.07
N TYR A 69 5.64 3.25 -1.24
CA TYR A 69 6.71 3.80 -0.40
C TYR A 69 6.39 3.54 1.06
N ILE A 70 7.42 3.21 1.83
CA ILE A 70 7.39 3.34 3.29
C ILE A 70 8.16 4.62 3.60
N LEU A 71 7.53 5.55 4.30
CA LEU A 71 8.14 6.79 4.74
C LEU A 71 8.42 6.72 6.24
N GLU A 72 9.57 7.24 6.64
CA GLU A 72 9.89 7.60 8.01
C GLU A 72 10.21 9.09 8.04
N ILE A 73 9.41 9.83 8.81
CA ILE A 73 9.47 11.28 8.90
C ILE A 73 9.92 11.63 10.32
N ALA A 74 11.08 12.26 10.46
CA ALA A 74 11.56 12.72 11.76
C ALA A 74 10.65 13.82 12.34
N PRO A 75 10.66 14.07 13.66
CA PRO A 75 9.87 15.13 14.25
C PRO A 75 10.05 16.48 13.55
N GLY A 76 8.96 17.10 13.14
CA GLY A 76 8.94 18.37 12.40
C GLY A 76 9.27 18.25 10.90
N GLY A 77 9.68 17.09 10.42
CA GLY A 77 9.88 16.82 9.01
C GLY A 77 8.58 16.65 8.24
N GLY A 78 8.67 16.54 6.92
CA GLY A 78 7.52 16.36 6.03
C GLY A 78 7.62 17.13 4.73
N SER A 79 6.49 17.50 4.14
CA SER A 79 6.44 18.24 2.88
C SER A 79 5.22 19.15 2.76
N ASP A 80 5.43 20.34 2.21
CA ASP A 80 4.36 21.25 1.80
C ASP A 80 3.86 20.98 0.36
N THR A 81 4.60 20.19 -0.41
CA THR A 81 4.27 19.82 -1.79
C THR A 81 4.64 18.35 -2.04
N PRO A 82 3.95 17.41 -1.37
CA PRO A 82 4.39 16.02 -1.34
C PRO A 82 4.31 15.29 -2.67
N GLU A 83 3.30 15.60 -3.49
CA GLU A 83 3.00 14.91 -4.76
C GLU A 83 3.40 15.78 -5.96
N PRO A 84 4.48 15.44 -6.66
CA PRO A 84 4.92 16.19 -7.82
C PRO A 84 4.14 15.85 -9.11
N GLU A 85 3.42 14.74 -9.13
CA GLU A 85 2.70 14.25 -10.31
C GLU A 85 1.22 14.62 -10.25
N THR A 86 0.79 15.58 -11.07
CA THR A 86 -0.56 16.14 -11.05
C THR A 86 -1.67 15.14 -11.37
N GLY A 87 -1.34 14.07 -12.08
CA GLY A 87 -2.28 13.00 -12.42
C GLY A 87 -2.35 11.87 -11.37
N ALA A 88 -1.48 11.91 -10.37
CA ALA A 88 -1.43 10.87 -9.37
C ALA A 88 -2.52 11.04 -8.31
N GLN A 89 -3.08 9.92 -7.91
CA GLN A 89 -3.84 9.75 -6.69
C GLN A 89 -2.98 9.01 -5.67
N GLY A 90 -3.32 9.10 -4.40
CA GLY A 90 -2.55 8.45 -3.36
C GLY A 90 -3.41 7.97 -2.20
N VAL A 91 -2.86 6.99 -1.48
CA VAL A 91 -3.34 6.58 -0.17
C VAL A 91 -2.20 6.71 0.81
N LEU A 92 -2.47 7.31 1.96
CA LEU A 92 -1.62 7.31 3.13
C LEU A 92 -2.20 6.35 4.17
N PHE A 93 -1.33 5.53 4.76
CA PHE A 93 -1.69 4.67 5.90
C PHE A 93 -0.61 4.77 6.97
N VAL A 94 -0.94 5.38 8.11
CA VAL A 94 0.00 5.60 9.21
C VAL A 94 0.19 4.31 10.00
N THR A 95 1.44 3.92 10.22
CA THR A 95 1.80 2.71 10.98
C THR A 95 2.43 3.01 12.32
N GLY A 96 2.93 4.23 12.53
CA GLY A 96 3.51 4.65 13.81
C GLY A 96 3.71 6.15 13.89
N GLY A 97 3.85 6.66 15.10
CA GLY A 97 3.98 8.10 15.35
C GLY A 97 2.70 8.88 15.04
N HIS A 98 2.87 10.18 14.82
CA HIS A 98 1.78 11.13 14.56
C HIS A 98 2.15 12.04 13.39
N VAL A 99 1.20 12.29 12.50
CA VAL A 99 1.33 13.27 11.42
C VAL A 99 0.09 14.16 11.35
N THR A 100 0.27 15.41 10.98
CA THR A 100 -0.82 16.28 10.57
C THR A 100 -0.87 16.30 9.03
N LEU A 101 -1.97 15.84 8.47
CA LEU A 101 -2.33 15.96 7.07
C LEU A 101 -3.21 17.19 6.90
N THR A 102 -2.75 18.17 6.14
CA THR A 102 -3.56 19.34 5.76
C THR A 102 -4.11 19.15 4.36
N LEU A 103 -5.44 19.19 4.22
CA LEU A 103 -6.16 19.13 2.95
C LEU A 103 -6.81 20.49 2.68
N GLY A 104 -6.28 21.26 1.73
CA GLY A 104 -6.66 22.65 1.54
C GLY A 104 -6.50 23.46 2.83
N ALA A 105 -7.60 23.86 3.46
CA ALA A 105 -7.60 24.61 4.73
C ALA A 105 -7.85 23.74 5.98
N THR A 106 -8.11 22.44 5.82
CA THR A 106 -8.48 21.55 6.94
C THR A 106 -7.31 20.68 7.37
N ALA A 107 -6.99 20.73 8.65
CA ALA A 107 -5.97 19.86 9.25
C ALA A 107 -6.61 18.61 9.88
N HIS A 108 -5.98 17.47 9.67
CA HIS A 108 -6.36 16.17 10.21
C HIS A 108 -5.16 15.56 10.92
N ASP A 109 -5.32 15.22 12.18
CA ASP A 109 -4.29 14.52 12.94
C ASP A 109 -4.45 13.01 12.80
N LEU A 110 -3.42 12.35 12.28
CA LEU A 110 -3.40 10.93 12.02
C LEU A 110 -2.38 10.25 12.93
N ALA A 111 -2.81 9.19 13.57
CA ALA A 111 -1.98 8.26 14.33
C ALA A 111 -1.96 6.88 13.66
N ALA A 112 -1.31 5.90 14.29
CA ALA A 112 -1.28 4.52 13.80
C ALA A 112 -2.69 3.98 13.51
N GLY A 113 -2.89 3.49 12.29
CA GLY A 113 -4.18 3.08 11.73
C GLY A 113 -4.91 4.18 10.95
N GLY A 114 -4.42 5.43 10.99
CA GLY A 114 -4.99 6.53 10.20
C GLY A 114 -4.82 6.31 8.70
N TYR A 115 -5.88 6.59 7.96
CA TYR A 115 -5.98 6.40 6.52
C TYR A 115 -6.45 7.68 5.84
N ALA A 116 -5.85 8.03 4.71
CA ALA A 116 -6.33 9.11 3.86
C ALA A 116 -6.28 8.69 2.39
N TYR A 117 -7.35 8.99 1.65
CA TYR A 117 -7.39 8.93 0.19
C TYR A 117 -7.25 10.33 -0.39
N LEU A 118 -6.36 10.49 -1.34
CA LEU A 118 -5.98 11.75 -1.98
C LEU A 118 -6.19 11.63 -3.50
N PRO A 119 -7.26 12.21 -4.06
CA PRO A 119 -7.49 12.21 -5.51
C PRO A 119 -6.46 13.06 -6.25
N PRO A 120 -6.35 12.93 -7.59
CA PRO A 120 -5.44 13.74 -8.40
C PRO A 120 -5.69 15.24 -8.25
N GLY A 121 -4.61 16.00 -8.10
CA GLY A 121 -4.68 17.46 -7.96
C GLY A 121 -5.11 17.92 -6.56
N SER A 122 -5.08 17.07 -5.56
CA SER A 122 -5.29 17.46 -4.17
C SER A 122 -4.22 18.46 -3.72
N ASP A 123 -4.66 19.55 -3.10
CA ASP A 123 -3.77 20.44 -2.34
C ASP A 123 -3.61 19.84 -0.93
N TRP A 124 -2.45 19.23 -0.66
CA TRP A 124 -2.19 18.60 0.61
C TRP A 124 -0.75 18.78 1.09
N ARG A 125 -0.59 18.75 2.40
CA ARG A 125 0.70 18.84 3.10
C ARG A 125 0.74 17.80 4.19
N LEU A 126 1.92 17.32 4.54
CA LEU A 126 2.09 16.31 5.56
C LEU A 126 3.31 16.60 6.41
N HIS A 127 3.13 16.67 7.73
CA HIS A 127 4.23 16.89 8.67
C HIS A 127 4.10 15.97 9.89
N ALA A 128 5.23 15.47 10.38
CA ALA A 128 5.28 14.73 11.65
C ALA A 128 5.16 15.71 12.82
N THR A 129 4.26 15.43 13.76
CA THR A 129 3.89 16.31 14.87
C THR A 129 4.21 15.76 16.25
N GLY A 130 4.68 14.51 16.35
CA GLY A 130 5.09 13.91 17.62
C GLY A 130 6.57 14.13 17.92
N ASP A 131 6.99 13.67 19.12
CA ASP A 131 8.40 13.68 19.56
C ASP A 131 9.20 12.48 19.04
N THR A 132 8.53 11.55 18.37
CA THR A 132 9.12 10.36 17.74
C THR A 132 8.86 10.38 16.27
N PRO A 133 9.72 9.75 15.45
CA PRO A 133 9.48 9.63 14.02
C PRO A 133 8.11 9.02 13.70
N ALA A 134 7.46 9.56 12.69
CA ALA A 134 6.26 8.98 12.14
C ALA A 134 6.60 8.02 11.00
N THR A 135 5.91 6.89 10.93
CA THR A 135 6.05 5.91 9.85
C THR A 135 4.72 5.70 9.17
N LEU A 136 4.74 5.65 7.85
CA LEU A 136 3.53 5.45 7.06
C LEU A 136 3.83 4.80 5.70
N HIS A 137 2.81 4.18 5.14
CA HIS A 137 2.80 3.74 3.75
C HIS A 137 2.19 4.82 2.88
N TRP A 138 2.83 5.11 1.75
CA TRP A 138 2.30 5.96 0.70
C TRP A 138 2.22 5.16 -0.59
N ILE A 139 0.99 4.88 -1.04
CA ILE A 139 0.69 4.11 -2.24
C ILE A 139 0.13 5.08 -3.28
N ARG A 140 0.73 5.10 -4.47
CA ARG A 140 0.45 6.07 -5.53
C ARG A 140 0.17 5.37 -6.85
N LYS A 141 -0.77 5.91 -7.61
CA LYS A 141 -1.11 5.44 -8.95
C LYS A 141 -1.56 6.64 -9.81
N LEU A 142 -1.26 6.65 -11.09
CA LEU A 142 -1.93 7.55 -12.02
C LEU A 142 -3.42 7.21 -12.08
N TYR A 143 -4.25 8.20 -11.86
CA TYR A 143 -5.70 8.02 -11.88
C TYR A 143 -6.21 7.87 -13.31
N GLU A 144 -7.01 6.87 -13.57
CA GLU A 144 -7.69 6.65 -14.85
C GLU A 144 -9.15 7.10 -14.72
N PRO A 145 -9.56 8.23 -15.32
CA PRO A 145 -10.95 8.67 -15.27
C PRO A 145 -11.84 7.71 -16.04
N ALA A 146 -13.01 7.41 -15.49
CA ALA A 146 -14.05 6.68 -16.21
C ALA A 146 -15.01 7.65 -16.92
N PRO A 147 -15.36 7.44 -18.18
CA PRO A 147 -16.26 8.31 -18.91
C PRO A 147 -17.62 8.45 -18.23
N GLY A 148 -18.05 9.69 -18.01
CA GLY A 148 -19.35 10.00 -17.38
C GLY A 148 -19.38 9.79 -15.86
N ILE A 149 -18.28 9.44 -15.23
CA ILE A 149 -18.17 9.24 -13.77
C ILE A 149 -17.31 10.36 -13.19
N ALA A 150 -17.81 11.04 -12.16
CA ALA A 150 -17.06 12.07 -11.46
C ALA A 150 -15.82 11.48 -10.76
N ARG A 151 -14.81 12.31 -10.53
CA ARG A 151 -13.66 11.91 -9.69
C ARG A 151 -14.11 11.74 -8.25
N PRO A 152 -13.47 10.82 -7.49
CA PRO A 152 -13.73 10.71 -6.06
C PRO A 152 -13.17 11.95 -5.32
N GLU A 153 -13.73 12.23 -4.17
CA GLU A 153 -13.27 13.28 -3.26
C GLU A 153 -12.22 12.74 -2.29
N ALA A 154 -11.39 13.63 -1.74
CA ALA A 154 -10.49 13.27 -0.65
C ALA A 154 -11.28 12.94 0.62
N PHE A 155 -10.81 11.96 1.36
CA PHE A 155 -11.37 11.64 2.68
C PHE A 155 -10.31 11.11 3.63
N VAL A 156 -10.61 11.23 4.91
CA VAL A 156 -9.77 10.74 6.02
C VAL A 156 -10.63 9.85 6.90
N THR A 157 -10.08 8.74 7.33
CA THR A 157 -10.69 7.77 8.25
C THR A 157 -9.60 6.98 8.97
N SER A 158 -9.95 5.88 9.62
CA SER A 158 -8.99 4.99 10.27
C SER A 158 -9.42 3.52 10.21
N ASP A 159 -8.45 2.63 10.42
CA ASP A 159 -8.70 1.19 10.60
C ASP A 159 -9.66 0.92 11.79
N ALA A 160 -9.59 1.75 12.84
CA ALA A 160 -10.46 1.61 14.00
C ALA A 160 -11.91 2.05 13.75
N GLU A 161 -12.13 3.00 12.84
CA GLU A 161 -13.45 3.55 12.52
C GLU A 161 -14.13 2.78 11.40
N THR A 162 -13.35 2.08 10.56
CA THR A 162 -13.90 1.35 9.42
C THR A 162 -14.23 -0.10 9.82
N PRO A 163 -15.49 -0.52 9.74
CA PRO A 163 -15.89 -1.85 10.18
C PRO A 163 -15.32 -2.94 9.30
N LEU A 164 -15.04 -4.09 9.91
CA LEU A 164 -14.69 -5.31 9.20
C LEU A 164 -15.86 -5.83 8.38
N SER A 165 -15.62 -6.14 7.13
CA SER A 165 -16.57 -6.79 6.22
C SER A 165 -16.18 -8.28 6.09
N PRO A 166 -16.92 -9.21 6.72
CA PRO A 166 -16.63 -10.63 6.62
C PRO A 166 -16.77 -11.14 5.19
N MET A 167 -15.88 -12.05 4.80
CA MET A 167 -16.03 -12.78 3.54
C MET A 167 -17.12 -13.83 3.68
N PRO A 168 -17.98 -13.98 2.66
CA PRO A 168 -19.09 -14.95 2.71
C PRO A 168 -18.61 -16.38 3.00
N GLY A 169 -19.31 -17.10 3.86
CA GLY A 169 -19.04 -18.50 4.18
C GLY A 169 -17.83 -18.75 5.09
N THR A 170 -17.24 -17.70 5.69
CA THR A 170 -16.03 -17.81 6.51
C THR A 170 -16.26 -17.59 8.01
N GLU A 171 -17.52 -17.43 8.44
CA GLU A 171 -17.90 -17.18 9.84
C GLU A 171 -17.13 -15.98 10.47
N GLY A 172 -16.75 -15.02 9.64
CA GLY A 172 -15.97 -13.85 10.05
C GLY A 172 -14.46 -14.11 10.25
N ARG A 173 -13.99 -15.33 10.03
CA ARG A 173 -12.58 -15.65 10.22
C ARG A 173 -11.65 -15.09 9.13
N TRP A 174 -12.22 -14.72 7.98
CA TRP A 174 -11.59 -13.96 6.93
C TRP A 174 -12.45 -12.72 6.68
N ALA A 175 -11.89 -11.54 6.85
CA ALA A 175 -12.59 -10.26 6.71
C ALA A 175 -11.69 -9.20 6.08
N THR A 176 -12.29 -8.13 5.59
CA THR A 176 -11.58 -7.00 4.99
C THR A 176 -12.08 -5.69 5.60
N THR A 177 -11.17 -4.82 6.04
CA THR A 177 -11.45 -3.41 6.29
C THR A 177 -11.42 -2.70 4.94
N ARG A 178 -12.59 -2.31 4.44
CA ARG A 178 -12.75 -1.65 3.14
C ARG A 178 -12.96 -0.17 3.35
N PHE A 179 -11.92 0.62 3.09
CA PHE A 179 -11.99 2.09 3.20
C PHE A 179 -12.80 2.74 2.07
N VAL A 180 -12.98 2.02 0.97
CA VAL A 180 -13.78 2.41 -0.20
C VAL A 180 -14.80 1.33 -0.50
N ASP A 181 -16.02 1.72 -0.84
CA ASP A 181 -17.05 0.78 -1.31
C ASP A 181 -16.59 0.14 -2.62
N PRO A 182 -16.50 -1.19 -2.71
CA PRO A 182 -16.13 -1.88 -3.94
C PRO A 182 -17.04 -1.59 -5.13
N ALA A 183 -18.27 -1.15 -4.90
CA ALA A 183 -19.21 -0.76 -5.96
C ALA A 183 -19.04 0.69 -6.43
N ASP A 184 -18.22 1.49 -5.77
CA ASP A 184 -17.95 2.88 -6.15
C ASP A 184 -16.98 2.95 -7.34
N LEU A 185 -17.53 3.04 -8.54
CA LEU A 185 -16.76 3.10 -9.78
C LEU A 185 -15.92 4.38 -9.96
N ARG A 186 -16.04 5.35 -9.05
CA ARG A 186 -15.17 6.54 -9.06
C ARG A 186 -13.72 6.18 -8.79
N HIS A 187 -13.47 5.17 -7.95
CA HIS A 187 -12.13 4.71 -7.60
C HIS A 187 -11.60 3.69 -8.61
N ASP A 188 -10.38 3.85 -9.06
CA ASP A 188 -9.66 2.93 -9.95
C ASP A 188 -8.50 2.18 -9.27
N MET A 189 -8.41 2.31 -7.96
CA MET A 189 -7.61 1.47 -7.08
C MET A 189 -8.30 1.31 -5.73
N HIS A 190 -8.00 0.23 -5.04
CA HIS A 190 -8.38 0.03 -3.64
C HIS A 190 -7.16 -0.27 -2.80
N VAL A 191 -7.08 0.35 -1.62
CA VAL A 191 -6.13 -0.01 -0.59
C VAL A 191 -6.93 -0.39 0.65
N ASN A 192 -6.85 -1.66 1.03
CA ASN A 192 -7.66 -2.27 2.08
C ASN A 192 -6.76 -2.97 3.10
N ILE A 193 -7.32 -3.36 4.25
CA ILE A 193 -6.65 -4.32 5.14
C ILE A 193 -7.41 -5.63 5.10
N VAL A 194 -6.70 -6.71 4.81
CA VAL A 194 -7.25 -8.06 4.89
C VAL A 194 -6.83 -8.68 6.24
N THR A 195 -7.77 -9.31 6.91
CA THR A 195 -7.59 -9.87 8.24
C THR A 195 -8.03 -11.33 8.27
N PHE A 196 -7.17 -12.18 8.82
CA PHE A 196 -7.44 -13.60 9.08
C PHE A 196 -7.28 -13.90 10.56
N GLU A 197 -8.23 -14.58 11.14
CA GLU A 197 -8.09 -15.19 12.46
C GLU A 197 -7.13 -16.41 12.39
N PRO A 198 -6.48 -16.81 13.49
CA PRO A 198 -5.57 -17.95 13.50
C PRO A 198 -6.19 -19.20 12.86
N GLY A 199 -5.47 -19.78 11.90
CA GLY A 199 -5.91 -20.97 11.15
C GLY A 199 -6.98 -20.70 10.07
N ALA A 200 -7.35 -19.43 9.83
CA ALA A 200 -8.22 -19.08 8.72
C ALA A 200 -7.47 -19.17 7.38
N THR A 201 -8.21 -19.38 6.31
CA THR A 201 -7.60 -19.65 5.00
C THR A 201 -8.37 -18.97 3.86
N ILE A 202 -7.68 -18.72 2.74
CA ILE A 202 -8.26 -18.75 1.41
C ILE A 202 -8.13 -20.19 0.94
N PRO A 203 -9.21 -20.99 0.94
CA PRO A 203 -9.12 -22.45 0.85
C PRO A 203 -8.98 -23.00 -0.57
N PHE A 204 -8.80 -22.13 -1.55
CA PHE A 204 -8.63 -22.47 -2.95
C PHE A 204 -7.63 -21.52 -3.61
N GLU A 205 -7.06 -21.91 -4.71
CA GLU A 205 -6.22 -21.03 -5.51
C GLU A 205 -7.12 -20.06 -6.30
N GLU A 206 -7.17 -18.81 -5.85
CA GLU A 206 -7.84 -17.76 -6.59
C GLU A 206 -6.88 -17.09 -7.59
N THR A 207 -7.42 -16.60 -8.69
CA THR A 207 -6.71 -15.77 -9.65
C THR A 207 -7.65 -14.72 -10.21
N HIS A 208 -7.15 -13.53 -10.47
CA HIS A 208 -7.93 -12.42 -11.02
C HIS A 208 -7.04 -11.39 -11.73
N VAL A 209 -7.69 -10.50 -12.48
CA VAL A 209 -7.02 -9.53 -13.35
C VAL A 209 -6.20 -8.48 -12.61
N MET A 210 -6.45 -8.27 -11.32
CA MET A 210 -5.80 -7.20 -10.55
C MET A 210 -4.35 -7.54 -10.22
N GLU A 211 -3.50 -6.54 -10.33
CA GLU A 211 -2.17 -6.52 -9.74
C GLU A 211 -2.27 -6.25 -8.23
N HIS A 212 -1.39 -6.84 -7.44
CA HIS A 212 -1.38 -6.66 -5.99
C HIS A 212 -0.03 -6.22 -5.44
N GLY A 213 -0.10 -5.36 -4.43
CA GLY A 213 0.97 -5.11 -3.47
C GLY A 213 0.45 -5.40 -2.07
N LEU A 214 1.11 -6.28 -1.34
CA LEU A 214 0.71 -6.71 0.00
C LEU A 214 1.84 -6.44 0.99
N TYR A 215 1.58 -5.62 2.01
CA TYR A 215 2.51 -5.43 3.11
C TYR A 215 1.96 -6.07 4.38
N VAL A 216 2.69 -7.01 4.95
CA VAL A 216 2.25 -7.72 6.16
C VAL A 216 2.37 -6.81 7.37
N LEU A 217 1.22 -6.45 7.94
CA LEU A 217 1.12 -5.58 9.11
C LEU A 217 1.28 -6.35 10.43
N GLU A 218 0.75 -7.58 10.48
CA GLU A 218 0.68 -8.38 11.71
C GLU A 218 0.69 -9.88 11.39
N GLY A 219 1.38 -10.65 12.23
CA GLY A 219 1.29 -12.12 12.23
C GLY A 219 2.14 -12.81 11.18
N LYS A 220 1.76 -14.04 10.92
CA LYS A 220 2.44 -14.97 10.00
C LYS A 220 1.44 -15.74 9.16
N ALA A 221 1.84 -16.06 7.93
CA ALA A 221 1.06 -16.94 7.05
C ALA A 221 1.98 -17.80 6.17
N VAL A 222 1.41 -18.83 5.60
CA VAL A 222 1.96 -19.54 4.46
C VAL A 222 1.10 -19.19 3.25
N TYR A 223 1.73 -18.63 2.24
CA TYR A 223 1.11 -18.32 0.95
C TYR A 223 1.47 -19.39 -0.09
N ARG A 224 0.48 -19.81 -0.85
CA ARG A 224 0.70 -20.40 -2.15
C ARG A 224 0.75 -19.27 -3.17
N LEU A 225 1.90 -19.06 -3.79
CA LEU A 225 2.10 -18.05 -4.84
C LEU A 225 2.56 -18.75 -6.12
N ASN A 226 1.74 -18.70 -7.17
CA ASN A 226 1.95 -19.48 -8.38
C ASN A 226 2.11 -20.98 -8.03
N ARG A 227 3.33 -21.54 -8.11
CA ARG A 227 3.62 -22.95 -7.77
C ARG A 227 4.33 -23.14 -6.44
N ASP A 228 4.70 -22.04 -5.82
CA ASP A 228 5.58 -22.04 -4.65
C ASP A 228 4.80 -21.86 -3.35
N TRP A 229 5.34 -22.39 -2.28
CA TRP A 229 4.90 -22.16 -0.92
C TRP A 229 5.88 -21.22 -0.25
N VAL A 230 5.39 -20.08 0.23
CA VAL A 230 6.20 -19.01 0.80
C VAL A 230 5.69 -18.69 2.20
N GLU A 231 6.59 -18.73 3.18
CA GLU A 231 6.30 -18.22 4.52
C GLU A 231 6.50 -16.70 4.53
N VAL A 232 5.53 -15.97 5.09
CA VAL A 232 5.56 -14.52 5.24
C VAL A 232 5.21 -14.12 6.66
N GLU A 233 5.80 -13.02 7.12
CA GLU A 233 5.59 -12.50 8.47
C GLU A 233 5.54 -10.96 8.47
N ALA A 234 5.14 -10.40 9.62
CA ALA A 234 5.03 -8.95 9.78
C ALA A 234 6.30 -8.20 9.33
N GLY A 235 6.12 -7.23 8.46
CA GLY A 235 7.18 -6.44 7.81
C GLY A 235 7.61 -6.95 6.43
N ASP A 236 7.15 -8.10 5.99
CA ASP A 236 7.40 -8.59 4.64
C ASP A 236 6.49 -7.88 3.63
N TYR A 237 6.99 -7.73 2.42
CA TYR A 237 6.23 -7.23 1.28
C TYR A 237 6.15 -8.29 0.19
N MET A 238 4.96 -8.42 -0.41
CA MET A 238 4.72 -9.26 -1.59
C MET A 238 4.15 -8.42 -2.72
N TRP A 239 4.61 -8.68 -3.93
CA TRP A 239 3.97 -8.24 -5.16
C TRP A 239 3.45 -9.45 -5.92
N LEU A 240 2.21 -9.37 -6.42
CA LEU A 240 1.60 -10.38 -7.26
C LEU A 240 1.19 -9.74 -8.59
N ARG A 241 1.64 -10.34 -9.66
CA ARG A 241 1.21 -9.99 -11.00
C ARG A 241 -0.28 -10.33 -11.18
N ALA A 242 -0.95 -9.62 -12.08
CA ALA A 242 -2.26 -10.01 -12.57
C ALA A 242 -2.27 -11.51 -12.96
N PHE A 243 -3.32 -12.21 -12.53
CA PHE A 243 -3.51 -13.65 -12.72
C PHE A 243 -2.51 -14.58 -12.00
N CYS A 244 -1.70 -14.10 -11.08
CA CYS A 244 -0.90 -14.96 -10.22
C CYS A 244 -1.83 -15.80 -9.33
N PRO A 245 -1.83 -17.15 -9.44
CA PRO A 245 -2.60 -18.00 -8.54
C PRO A 245 -2.11 -17.84 -7.10
N GLN A 246 -3.05 -17.65 -6.17
CA GLN A 246 -2.74 -17.44 -4.77
C GLN A 246 -3.72 -18.14 -3.83
N ALA A 247 -3.21 -18.59 -2.70
CA ALA A 247 -3.97 -19.03 -1.55
C ALA A 247 -3.25 -18.63 -0.26
N CYS A 248 -3.98 -18.48 0.84
CA CYS A 248 -3.41 -18.02 2.10
C CYS A 248 -3.84 -18.94 3.24
N TYR A 249 -2.89 -19.25 4.13
CA TYR A 249 -3.08 -20.01 5.34
C TYR A 249 -2.48 -19.24 6.50
N ALA A 250 -3.32 -18.63 7.35
CA ALA A 250 -2.88 -17.90 8.54
C ALA A 250 -2.32 -18.87 9.58
N ALA A 251 -1.02 -19.11 9.53
CA ALA A 251 -0.33 -20.18 10.25
C ALA A 251 0.25 -19.77 11.62
N GLY A 252 0.16 -18.49 11.97
CA GLY A 252 0.67 -17.97 13.24
C GLY A 252 -0.30 -18.17 14.40
N PRO A 253 0.17 -17.95 15.66
CA PRO A 253 -0.67 -18.04 16.85
C PRO A 253 -1.63 -16.85 17.01
N GLY A 254 -1.36 -15.74 16.35
CA GLY A 254 -2.17 -14.52 16.31
C GLY A 254 -2.83 -14.30 14.97
N ARG A 255 -3.58 -13.21 14.87
CA ARG A 255 -4.16 -12.79 13.61
C ARG A 255 -3.08 -12.52 12.56
N PHE A 256 -3.42 -12.75 11.31
CA PHE A 256 -2.62 -12.35 10.18
C PHE A 256 -3.31 -11.21 9.45
N ARG A 257 -2.60 -10.09 9.26
CA ARG A 257 -3.14 -8.89 8.61
C ARG A 257 -2.17 -8.31 7.61
N TYR A 258 -2.66 -7.85 6.48
CA TYR A 258 -1.83 -7.11 5.52
C TYR A 258 -2.58 -5.95 4.89
N LEU A 259 -1.83 -4.89 4.57
CA LEU A 259 -2.26 -3.79 3.73
C LEU A 259 -2.17 -4.23 2.28
N LEU A 260 -3.29 -4.19 1.58
CA LEU A 260 -3.44 -4.67 0.21
C LEU A 260 -3.72 -3.50 -0.73
N TYR A 261 -2.82 -3.28 -1.69
CA TYR A 261 -3.14 -2.54 -2.91
C TYR A 261 -3.69 -3.49 -3.97
N LYS A 262 -4.71 -3.04 -4.67
CA LYS A 262 -5.17 -3.64 -5.93
C LYS A 262 -5.72 -2.56 -6.85
N ASP A 263 -5.44 -2.67 -8.14
CA ASP A 263 -6.18 -1.96 -9.16
C ASP A 263 -7.60 -2.53 -9.26
N ILE A 264 -8.52 -1.73 -9.77
CA ILE A 264 -9.93 -2.12 -9.81
C ILE A 264 -10.29 -2.73 -11.17
N ASN A 265 -11.11 -3.77 -11.13
CA ASN A 265 -11.67 -4.39 -12.32
C ASN A 265 -12.84 -3.55 -12.86
N ARG A 266 -12.55 -2.62 -13.74
CA ARG A 266 -13.52 -1.86 -14.54
C ARG A 266 -13.02 -1.76 -15.98
N HIS A 267 -13.76 -1.11 -16.87
CA HIS A 267 -13.34 -0.96 -18.26
C HIS A 267 -11.90 -0.51 -18.38
N ALA A 268 -11.08 -1.34 -18.97
CA ALA A 268 -9.68 -1.02 -19.23
C ALA A 268 -9.58 0.08 -20.28
N ASN A 269 -8.67 1.00 -20.07
CA ASN A 269 -8.26 1.93 -21.09
C ASN A 269 -7.42 1.17 -22.14
N LEU A 270 -7.90 1.15 -23.37
CA LEU A 270 -7.19 0.50 -24.49
C LEU A 270 -6.00 1.33 -25.02
N ARG A 271 -5.79 2.53 -24.51
CA ARG A 271 -4.63 3.35 -24.82
C ARG A 271 -3.62 3.15 -23.71
N GLY A 272 -2.40 2.83 -24.06
CA GLY A 272 -1.33 2.59 -23.09
C GLY A 272 -1.12 3.75 -22.11
N PRO A 273 -0.46 3.52 -20.96
CA PRO A 273 -0.10 4.54 -20.02
C PRO A 273 0.62 5.72 -20.72
N GLY A 274 0.17 6.94 -20.50
CA GLY A 274 0.73 8.15 -21.13
C GLY A 274 -0.02 8.64 -22.38
N ALA A 275 -1.05 7.97 -22.86
CA ALA A 275 -1.88 8.49 -23.97
C ALA A 275 -2.81 9.65 -23.54
N PHE A 276 -2.96 9.92 -22.27
CA PHE A 276 -3.82 10.99 -21.73
C PHE A 276 -3.18 12.38 -21.71
N GLY A 277 -1.87 12.51 -21.88
CA GLY A 277 -1.15 13.77 -21.79
C GLY A 277 -1.05 14.58 -23.09
N ARG A 278 -1.63 14.15 -24.21
CA ARG A 278 -1.48 14.80 -25.51
C ARG A 278 -2.76 15.30 -26.18
N ALA A 279 -3.82 15.50 -25.47
CA ALA A 279 -5.08 15.95 -26.06
C ALA A 279 -5.57 17.30 -25.50
N SER A 280 -4.75 18.33 -25.51
CA SER A 280 -5.26 19.72 -25.44
C SER A 280 -4.17 20.74 -25.78
N GLY A 281 -3.64 20.68 -26.97
CA GLY A 281 -2.66 21.65 -27.44
C GLY A 281 -2.56 21.70 -28.95
N ALA A 282 -3.70 21.88 -29.66
CA ALA A 282 -3.70 22.31 -31.04
C ALA A 282 -5.13 22.62 -31.48
N ALA A 283 -5.58 23.80 -31.16
CA ALA A 283 -6.54 24.55 -31.99
C ALA A 283 -6.46 26.01 -31.57
N GLY A 284 -5.93 26.80 -32.43
CA GLY A 284 -5.87 28.26 -32.33
C GLY A 284 -4.78 28.81 -33.20
#